data_fd231e851838d5f234377908e1e9a3d2
#
_entry.id   fd231e851838d5f234377908e1e9a3d2
#
_cell.length_a   1.000
_cell.length_b   1.000
_cell.length_c   1.000
_cell.angle_alpha   90.00
_cell.angle_beta   90.00
_cell.angle_gamma   90.00
#
_symmetry.space_group_name_H-M   'P 1'
#
loop_
_entity.id
_entity.type
_entity.pdbx_description
1 polymer ?
#
loop_
_entity_poly.entity_id
_entity_poly.type
_entity_poly.pdbx_seq_one_letter_code
_entity_poly.pdbx_strand_id
1 'polypeptide(L)'
;MHPLVPFLLGQPHPLGKKLVNVQRCLRTADIEEVGDDSHLTFFEMLGNWSLGDYFKKEAIEWSLEFLTDNKWLGLDTERIFITVFAGDKDAPRDEETAMIWQ
;
A
#
# COMPACT_ATOMS: atom_id res chain seq x y z
N MET A 1 11.85 -3.03 -3.88
CA MET A 1 11.96 -1.94 -2.88
C MET A 1 13.38 -1.50 -2.59
N HIS A 2 14.32 -2.41 -2.44
CA HIS A 2 15.72 -2.05 -2.15
C HIS A 2 16.32 -0.99 -3.07
N PRO A 3 16.07 -1.02 -4.40
CA PRO A 3 16.60 0.04 -5.28
C PRO A 3 16.09 1.44 -4.98
N LEU A 4 14.95 1.56 -4.28
CA LEU A 4 14.33 2.84 -3.95
C LEU A 4 14.74 3.40 -2.58
N VAL A 5 15.47 2.61 -1.75
CA VAL A 5 15.82 3.03 -0.39
C VAL A 5 16.58 4.36 -0.36
N PRO A 6 17.62 4.61 -1.19
CA PRO A 6 18.29 5.91 -1.18
C PRO A 6 17.36 7.09 -1.47
N PHE A 7 16.39 6.89 -2.36
CA PHE A 7 15.45 7.93 -2.75
C PHE A 7 14.40 8.19 -1.66
N LEU A 8 14.00 7.16 -0.94
CA LEU A 8 13.13 7.30 0.24
C LEU A 8 13.83 8.04 1.38
N LEU A 9 15.17 7.98 1.44
CA LEU A 9 15.98 8.68 2.43
C LEU A 9 16.35 10.11 2.02
N GLY A 10 15.84 10.61 0.91
CA GLY A 10 15.97 12.00 0.52
C GLY A 10 16.75 12.29 -0.75
N GLN A 11 17.36 11.30 -1.39
CA GLN A 11 18.05 11.52 -2.68
C GLN A 11 17.04 11.74 -3.80
N PRO A 12 17.30 12.65 -4.75
CA PRO A 12 16.40 12.85 -5.88
C PRO A 12 16.40 11.67 -6.84
N HIS A 13 15.21 11.25 -7.27
CA HIS A 13 15.05 10.17 -8.25
C HIS A 13 14.90 10.76 -9.66
N PRO A 14 15.51 10.15 -10.69
CA PRO A 14 15.45 10.67 -12.07
C PRO A 14 14.02 10.78 -12.63
N LEU A 15 13.09 9.93 -12.18
CA LEU A 15 11.72 9.91 -12.66
C LEU A 15 10.76 10.76 -11.82
N GLY A 16 11.26 11.48 -10.79
CA GLY A 16 10.45 12.36 -9.96
C GLY A 16 10.12 11.79 -8.59
N LYS A 17 9.08 12.33 -7.95
CA LYS A 17 8.72 12.01 -6.57
C LYS A 17 7.52 11.07 -6.44
N LYS A 18 6.74 10.89 -7.50
CA LYS A 18 5.61 9.95 -7.55
C LYS A 18 6.00 8.80 -8.46
N LEU A 19 6.08 7.62 -7.92
CA LEU A 19 6.54 6.44 -8.66
C LEU A 19 5.53 5.32 -8.57
N VAL A 20 5.40 4.58 -9.66
CA VAL A 20 4.64 3.32 -9.69
C VAL A 20 5.51 2.24 -10.30
N ASN A 21 5.32 1.00 -9.86
CA ASN A 21 6.00 -0.13 -10.50
C ASN A 21 5.18 -1.40 -10.38
N VAL A 22 5.55 -2.38 -11.19
CA VAL A 22 5.10 -3.77 -11.09
C VAL A 22 6.35 -4.61 -10.94
N GLN A 23 6.41 -5.43 -9.91
CA GLN A 23 7.56 -6.30 -9.69
C GLN A 23 7.11 -7.73 -9.39
N ARG A 24 7.89 -8.68 -9.88
CA ARG A 24 7.70 -10.08 -9.51
C ARG A 24 8.36 -10.33 -8.18
N CYS A 25 7.64 -10.98 -7.28
CA CYS A 25 8.06 -11.20 -5.90
C CYS A 25 8.01 -12.67 -5.53
N LEU A 26 8.94 -13.07 -4.66
CA LEU A 26 8.97 -14.38 -4.04
C LEU A 26 8.86 -14.22 -2.53
N ARG A 27 7.92 -14.94 -1.94
CA ARG A 27 7.73 -14.95 -0.48
C ARG A 27 7.60 -16.40 -0.01
N THR A 28 8.43 -16.80 0.93
CA THR A 28 8.51 -18.20 1.40
C THR A 28 8.14 -18.38 2.88
N ALA A 29 7.73 -17.30 3.56
CA ALA A 29 7.41 -17.37 4.99
C ALA A 29 6.30 -18.37 5.31
N ASP A 30 5.31 -18.51 4.41
CA ASP A 30 4.15 -19.40 4.59
C ASP A 30 4.18 -20.56 3.59
N ILE A 31 5.38 -21.05 3.23
CA ILE A 31 5.52 -22.08 2.19
C ILE A 31 4.80 -23.38 2.54
N GLU A 32 4.71 -23.72 3.81
CA GLU A 32 4.03 -24.95 4.26
C GLU A 32 2.50 -24.87 4.06
N GLU A 33 1.95 -23.68 3.94
CA GLU A 33 0.53 -23.44 3.75
C GLU A 33 0.14 -23.32 2.29
N VAL A 34 1.10 -23.31 1.38
CA VAL A 34 0.82 -23.25 -0.08
C VAL A 34 0.11 -24.53 -0.50
N GLY A 35 -1.02 -24.34 -1.19
CA GLY A 35 -1.93 -25.43 -1.57
C GLY A 35 -3.35 -25.17 -1.12
N ASP A 36 -3.55 -24.21 -0.22
CA ASP A 36 -4.87 -23.69 0.12
C ASP A 36 -5.31 -22.65 -0.94
N ASP A 37 -6.40 -21.95 -0.66
CA ASP A 37 -7.01 -21.00 -1.61
C ASP A 37 -6.42 -19.57 -1.51
N SER A 38 -5.46 -19.32 -0.62
CA SER A 38 -4.97 -17.95 -0.36
C SER A 38 -3.46 -17.77 -0.31
N HIS A 39 -2.68 -18.81 0.00
CA HIS A 39 -1.23 -18.68 0.18
C HIS A 39 -0.46 -18.96 -1.11
N LEU A 40 0.37 -18.00 -1.52
CA LEU A 40 1.19 -18.06 -2.73
C LEU A 40 2.65 -17.76 -2.39
N THR A 41 3.58 -18.35 -3.17
CA THR A 41 5.00 -18.06 -3.04
C THR A 41 5.48 -17.04 -4.07
N PHE A 42 4.96 -17.13 -5.30
CA PHE A 42 5.31 -16.24 -6.41
C PHE A 42 4.10 -15.39 -6.79
N PHE A 43 4.32 -14.08 -6.91
CA PHE A 43 3.25 -13.14 -7.25
C PHE A 43 3.83 -11.86 -7.87
N GLU A 44 2.98 -11.09 -8.49
CA GLU A 44 3.31 -9.75 -8.94
C GLU A 44 2.78 -8.73 -7.94
N MET A 45 3.58 -7.74 -7.62
CA MET A 45 3.20 -6.66 -6.72
C MET A 45 3.16 -5.35 -7.47
N LEU A 46 2.00 -4.69 -7.43
CA LEU A 46 1.85 -3.31 -7.87
C LEU A 46 2.29 -2.41 -6.73
N GLY A 47 3.20 -1.49 -7.02
CA GLY A 47 3.68 -0.55 -6.01
C GLY A 47 3.47 0.89 -6.44
N ASN A 48 3.16 1.73 -5.47
CA ASN A 48 3.22 3.18 -5.64
C ASN A 48 4.05 3.76 -4.51
N TRP A 49 4.81 4.82 -4.83
CA TRP A 49 5.80 5.37 -3.93
C TRP A 49 5.71 6.88 -3.94
N SER A 50 5.73 7.48 -2.76
CA SER A 50 5.85 8.92 -2.60
C SER A 50 7.22 9.24 -1.99
N LEU A 51 8.02 10.00 -2.72
CA LEU A 51 9.33 10.44 -2.25
C LEU A 51 9.22 11.83 -1.63
N GLY A 52 8.31 11.98 -0.65
CA GLY A 52 8.05 13.25 0.00
C GLY A 52 7.08 14.16 -0.75
N ASP A 53 6.30 13.62 -1.69
CA ASP A 53 5.37 14.41 -2.52
C ASP A 53 3.95 14.41 -1.95
N TYR A 54 3.45 13.25 -1.55
CA TYR A 54 2.14 13.11 -0.91
C TYR A 54 2.25 12.21 0.32
N PHE A 55 1.25 12.26 1.19
CA PHE A 55 1.24 11.43 2.39
C PHE A 55 -0.17 10.85 2.61
N LYS A 56 -0.56 10.63 3.86
CA LYS A 56 -1.74 9.84 4.22
C LYS A 56 -3.04 10.35 3.57
N LYS A 57 -3.28 11.65 3.64
CA LYS A 57 -4.54 12.23 3.15
C LYS A 57 -4.76 11.95 1.66
N GLU A 58 -3.79 12.31 0.83
CA GLU A 58 -3.89 12.14 -0.61
C GLU A 58 -3.90 10.66 -1.00
N ALA A 59 -3.08 9.84 -0.33
CA ALA A 59 -3.04 8.39 -0.58
C ALA A 59 -4.40 7.74 -0.30
N ILE A 60 -5.06 8.13 0.78
CA ILE A 60 -6.38 7.62 1.16
C ILE A 60 -7.46 8.09 0.18
N GLU A 61 -7.46 9.37 -0.16
CA GLU A 61 -8.41 9.93 -1.13
C GLU A 61 -8.31 9.25 -2.49
N TRP A 62 -7.11 9.07 -3.00
CA TRP A 62 -6.88 8.41 -4.29
C TRP A 62 -7.20 6.91 -4.24
N SER A 63 -6.92 6.26 -3.12
CA SER A 63 -7.28 4.85 -2.94
C SER A 63 -8.80 4.67 -2.95
N LEU A 64 -9.54 5.52 -2.26
CA LEU A 64 -11.00 5.46 -2.23
C LEU A 64 -11.57 5.71 -3.63
N GLU A 65 -11.08 6.72 -4.34
CA GLU A 65 -11.49 6.98 -5.72
C GLU A 65 -11.25 5.78 -6.61
N PHE A 66 -10.05 5.21 -6.56
CA PHE A 66 -9.68 4.06 -7.39
C PHE A 66 -10.57 2.85 -7.11
N LEU A 67 -10.89 2.58 -5.84
CA LEU A 67 -11.69 1.42 -5.47
C LEU A 67 -13.18 1.60 -5.78
N THR A 68 -13.73 2.80 -5.61
CA THR A 68 -15.18 3.02 -5.61
C THR A 68 -15.74 3.75 -6.83
N ASP A 69 -14.92 4.52 -7.56
CA ASP A 69 -15.39 5.24 -8.74
C ASP A 69 -15.64 4.28 -9.91
N ASN A 70 -16.75 4.48 -10.63
CA ASN A 70 -17.11 3.65 -11.77
C ASN A 70 -16.10 3.73 -12.93
N LYS A 71 -15.31 4.80 -13.01
CA LYS A 71 -14.20 4.90 -13.96
C LYS A 71 -13.09 3.89 -13.71
N TRP A 72 -12.99 3.39 -12.49
CA TRP A 72 -11.95 2.47 -12.04
C TRP A 72 -12.58 1.13 -11.67
N LEU A 73 -12.46 0.71 -10.42
CA LEU A 73 -12.93 -0.62 -10.01
C LEU A 73 -14.42 -0.66 -9.67
N GLY A 74 -15.02 0.47 -9.28
CA GLY A 74 -16.46 0.55 -9.00
C GLY A 74 -16.96 -0.36 -7.89
N LEU A 75 -16.14 -0.63 -6.87
CA LEU A 75 -16.51 -1.52 -5.77
C LEU A 75 -17.54 -0.88 -4.85
N ASP A 76 -18.41 -1.71 -4.28
CA ASP A 76 -19.41 -1.28 -3.32
C ASP A 76 -18.73 -0.93 -1.98
N THR A 77 -18.95 0.29 -1.50
CA THR A 77 -18.35 0.77 -0.24
C THR A 77 -18.77 -0.07 0.97
N GLU A 78 -19.97 -0.64 0.97
CA GLU A 78 -20.44 -1.50 2.05
C GLU A 78 -19.66 -2.80 2.18
N ARG A 79 -18.91 -3.17 1.15
CA ARG A 79 -18.11 -4.39 1.11
C ARG A 79 -16.62 -4.14 1.36
N ILE A 80 -16.23 -2.89 1.63
CA ILE A 80 -14.84 -2.50 1.86
C ILE A 80 -14.63 -2.31 3.38
N PHE A 81 -13.60 -2.97 3.89
CA PHE A 81 -13.19 -2.88 5.29
C PHE A 81 -11.79 -2.32 5.37
N ILE A 82 -11.58 -1.36 6.27
CA ILE A 82 -10.32 -0.66 6.44
C ILE A 82 -9.72 -1.06 7.78
N THR A 83 -8.42 -1.36 7.77
CA THR A 83 -7.66 -1.60 9.00
C THR A 83 -6.59 -0.54 9.17
N VAL A 84 -6.33 -0.17 10.40
CA VAL A 84 -5.23 0.73 10.77
C VAL A 84 -4.42 0.09 11.89
N PHE A 85 -3.20 0.59 12.08
CA PHE A 85 -2.35 0.11 13.16
C PHE A 85 -3.01 0.40 14.51
N ALA A 86 -3.22 -0.66 15.29
CA ALA A 86 -3.92 -0.56 16.58
C ALA A 86 -3.05 0.02 17.71
N GLY A 87 -1.75 0.09 17.49
CA GLY A 87 -0.79 0.51 18.50
C GLY A 87 -0.20 -0.65 19.29
N ASP A 88 1.00 -0.45 19.79
CA ASP A 88 1.68 -1.37 20.70
C ASP A 88 2.53 -0.57 21.70
N LYS A 89 3.42 -1.27 22.43
CA LYS A 89 4.30 -0.62 23.42
C LYS A 89 5.32 0.34 22.83
N ASP A 90 5.63 0.18 21.53
CA ASP A 90 6.69 0.96 20.86
C ASP A 90 6.12 2.09 20.01
N ALA A 91 4.86 2.00 19.60
CA ALA A 91 4.21 3.01 18.76
C ALA A 91 2.71 3.13 19.09
N PRO A 92 2.13 4.34 19.04
CA PRO A 92 0.70 4.54 19.30
C PRO A 92 -0.17 4.07 18.14
N ARG A 93 -1.47 3.93 18.39
CA ARG A 93 -2.46 3.69 17.35
C ARG A 93 -2.43 4.79 16.29
N ASP A 94 -2.61 4.41 15.02
CA ASP A 94 -2.64 5.38 13.91
C ASP A 94 -4.01 6.07 13.84
N GLU A 95 -4.23 7.01 14.75
CA GLU A 95 -5.47 7.79 14.82
C GLU A 95 -5.68 8.68 13.60
N GLU A 96 -4.60 9.25 13.06
CA GLU A 96 -4.66 10.12 11.89
C GLU A 96 -5.27 9.41 10.69
N THR A 97 -4.77 8.22 10.38
CA THR A 97 -5.31 7.41 9.27
C THR A 97 -6.77 7.02 9.52
N ALA A 98 -7.09 6.62 10.75
CA ALA A 98 -8.46 6.26 11.11
C ALA A 98 -9.43 7.44 10.91
N MET A 99 -9.02 8.65 11.29
CA MET A 99 -9.83 9.87 11.11
C MET A 99 -10.01 10.23 9.64
N ILE A 100 -8.98 10.10 8.82
CA ILE A 100 -9.06 10.43 7.39
C ILE A 100 -10.03 9.49 6.67
N TRP A 101 -10.07 8.20 7.04
CA TRP A 101 -10.99 7.23 6.45
C TRP A 101 -12.46 7.43 6.85
N GLN A 102 -12.71 8.13 7.92
CA GLN A 102 -14.08 8.46 8.32
C GLN A 102 -14.69 9.57 7.44
#